data_8a8bcc9660caf07dea4a60c9d8d96a79
#
_entry.id   8a8bcc9660caf07dea4a60c9d8d96a79
#
_cell.length_a   1.000
_cell.length_b   1.000
_cell.length_c   1.000
_cell.angle_alpha   90.00
_cell.angle_beta   90.00
_cell.angle_gamma   90.00
#
_symmetry.space_group_name_H-M   'P 1'
#
loop_
_entity.id
_entity.type
_entity.pdbx_description
1 polymer ?
#
loop_
_entity_poly.entity_id
_entity_poly.type
_entity_poly.pdbx_seq_one_letter_code
_entity_poly.pdbx_strand_id
1 'polypeptide(L)'
;MIVNGRSTESVNKGIQQLQQVVPGVQVRAAIADLSTAEGVESLLKVANNVDILVNNAGIYGPQDFYATDDETWERYWQTNVMSGVRLSRALLPGMVQKGWGRVVFISSESACNIPADMIHYGVTKTAQLSLARGLAKFVAGSGVTVNSVLPGPTMSDGFAEMMKDEIEKTGKSLEQLAK
;
A
#
# COMPACT_ATOMS: atom_id res chain seq x y z
N MET A 1 1.17 -17.54 2.46
CA MET A 1 1.11 -16.05 2.31
C MET A 1 2.03 -15.41 3.33
N ILE A 2 2.54 -14.18 3.06
CA ILE A 2 3.29 -13.38 4.03
C ILE A 2 2.48 -12.11 4.28
N VAL A 3 2.22 -11.79 5.55
CA VAL A 3 1.51 -10.57 5.96
C VAL A 3 2.49 -9.66 6.68
N ASN A 4 2.61 -8.43 6.19
CA ASN A 4 3.44 -7.40 6.79
C ASN A 4 2.59 -6.35 7.50
N GLY A 5 3.15 -5.81 8.55
CA GLY A 5 2.66 -4.65 9.28
C GLY A 5 3.74 -4.12 10.24
N ARG A 6 3.54 -2.91 10.77
CA ARG A 6 4.50 -2.26 11.65
C ARG A 6 4.50 -2.79 13.08
N SER A 7 3.41 -3.41 13.52
CA SER A 7 3.28 -3.97 14.86
C SER A 7 2.82 -5.42 14.85
N THR A 8 3.20 -6.17 15.87
CA THR A 8 2.75 -7.55 16.09
C THR A 8 1.23 -7.63 16.18
N GLU A 9 0.59 -6.67 16.82
CA GLU A 9 -0.85 -6.62 16.99
C GLU A 9 -1.57 -6.51 15.64
N SER A 10 -1.18 -5.55 14.79
CA SER A 10 -1.80 -5.35 13.48
C SER A 10 -1.60 -6.55 12.56
N VAL A 11 -0.42 -7.16 12.59
CA VAL A 11 -0.13 -8.36 11.80
C VAL A 11 -0.96 -9.56 12.27
N ASN A 12 -1.06 -9.78 13.57
CA ASN A 12 -1.86 -10.87 14.13
C ASN A 12 -3.35 -10.68 13.82
N LYS A 13 -3.88 -9.46 13.93
CA LYS A 13 -5.26 -9.14 13.54
C LYS A 13 -5.51 -9.49 12.06
N GLY A 14 -4.63 -9.06 11.17
CA GLY A 14 -4.73 -9.37 9.73
C GLY A 14 -4.64 -10.87 9.43
N ILE A 15 -3.78 -11.61 10.12
CA ILE A 15 -3.67 -13.07 9.99
C ILE A 15 -4.96 -13.76 10.44
N GLN A 16 -5.53 -13.36 11.58
CA GLN A 16 -6.79 -13.91 12.08
C GLN A 16 -7.94 -13.68 11.09
N GLN A 17 -8.06 -12.46 10.55
CA GLN A 17 -9.07 -12.13 9.53
C GLN A 17 -8.92 -13.03 8.28
N LEU A 18 -7.69 -13.20 7.79
CA LEU A 18 -7.40 -14.07 6.64
C LEU A 18 -7.79 -15.52 6.91
N GLN A 19 -7.49 -16.05 8.11
CA GLN A 19 -7.80 -17.41 8.48
C GLN A 19 -9.31 -17.66 8.65
N GLN A 20 -10.07 -16.62 9.03
CA GLN A 20 -11.53 -16.68 9.06
C GLN A 20 -12.14 -16.77 7.65
N VAL A 21 -11.58 -16.03 6.70
CA VAL A 21 -12.08 -16.02 5.31
C VAL A 21 -11.59 -17.22 4.51
N VAL A 22 -10.35 -17.68 4.77
CA VAL A 22 -9.73 -18.81 4.09
C VAL A 22 -9.20 -19.80 5.13
N PRO A 23 -10.04 -20.72 5.61
CA PRO A 23 -9.62 -21.73 6.59
C PRO A 23 -8.43 -22.56 6.09
N GLY A 24 -7.42 -22.76 6.95
CA GLY A 24 -6.23 -23.55 6.62
C GLY A 24 -5.16 -22.80 5.82
N VAL A 25 -5.34 -21.51 5.51
CA VAL A 25 -4.30 -20.72 4.83
C VAL A 25 -3.02 -20.67 5.65
N GLN A 26 -1.90 -21.01 5.00
CA GLN A 26 -0.57 -20.90 5.62
C GLN A 26 -0.08 -19.45 5.54
N VAL A 27 0.08 -18.80 6.69
CA VAL A 27 0.49 -17.39 6.79
C VAL A 27 1.73 -17.28 7.65
N ARG A 28 2.70 -16.50 7.18
CA ARG A 28 3.87 -16.06 7.94
C ARG A 28 3.76 -14.57 8.25
N ALA A 29 4.05 -14.22 9.50
CA ALA A 29 4.14 -12.82 9.93
C ALA A 29 5.49 -12.20 9.52
N ALA A 30 5.48 -10.94 9.11
CA ALA A 30 6.67 -10.14 8.90
C ALA A 30 6.45 -8.75 9.49
N ILE A 31 6.99 -8.51 10.68
CA ILE A 31 6.86 -7.21 11.36
C ILE A 31 8.02 -6.33 10.89
N ALA A 32 7.69 -5.30 10.10
CA ALA A 32 8.68 -4.40 9.53
C ALA A 32 8.02 -3.08 9.10
N ASP A 33 8.72 -1.97 9.30
CA ASP A 33 8.33 -0.66 8.79
C ASP A 33 8.91 -0.46 7.38
N LEU A 34 8.03 -0.52 6.37
CA LEU A 34 8.43 -0.41 4.97
C LEU A 34 8.75 1.03 4.53
N SER A 35 8.54 2.02 5.38
CA SER A 35 8.98 3.39 5.12
C SER A 35 10.51 3.52 5.18
N THR A 36 11.21 2.57 5.79
CA THR A 36 12.67 2.55 5.93
C THR A 36 13.33 1.47 5.07
N ALA A 37 14.60 1.66 4.74
CA ALA A 37 15.39 0.66 4.02
C ALA A 37 15.62 -0.59 4.88
N GLU A 38 15.93 -0.40 6.16
CA GLU A 38 16.20 -1.45 7.14
C GLU A 38 14.95 -2.32 7.37
N GLY A 39 13.76 -1.70 7.41
CA GLY A 39 12.51 -2.43 7.51
C GLY A 39 12.25 -3.30 6.28
N VAL A 40 12.51 -2.78 5.08
CA VAL A 40 12.42 -3.57 3.86
C VAL A 40 13.42 -4.73 3.86
N GLU A 41 14.67 -4.51 4.26
CA GLU A 41 15.68 -5.58 4.37
C GLU A 41 15.24 -6.66 5.38
N SER A 42 14.63 -6.25 6.50
CA SER A 42 14.09 -7.18 7.48
C SER A 42 12.96 -8.04 6.89
N LEU A 43 12.03 -7.44 6.14
CA LEU A 43 10.98 -8.18 5.42
C LEU A 43 11.58 -9.19 4.44
N LEU A 44 12.58 -8.80 3.66
CA LEU A 44 13.18 -9.62 2.61
C LEU A 44 13.86 -10.88 3.15
N LYS A 45 14.31 -10.90 4.42
CA LYS A 45 14.80 -12.12 5.08
C LYS A 45 13.72 -13.21 5.20
N VAL A 46 12.46 -12.79 5.28
CA VAL A 46 11.30 -13.70 5.35
C VAL A 46 10.70 -13.94 3.95
N ALA A 47 10.79 -12.95 3.06
CA ALA A 47 10.13 -12.88 1.76
C ALA A 47 11.11 -12.94 0.58
N ASN A 48 12.01 -13.94 0.55
CA ASN A 48 13.06 -14.03 -0.46
C ASN A 48 12.63 -14.72 -1.77
N ASN A 49 11.50 -15.39 -1.80
CA ASN A 49 10.99 -16.12 -2.97
C ASN A 49 9.48 -15.89 -3.11
N VAL A 50 9.12 -14.77 -3.73
CA VAL A 50 7.73 -14.31 -3.84
C VAL A 50 7.32 -14.35 -5.31
N ASP A 51 6.13 -14.87 -5.58
CA ASP A 51 5.54 -14.93 -6.92
C ASP A 51 4.54 -13.78 -7.14
N ILE A 52 3.89 -13.31 -6.06
CA ILE A 52 2.92 -12.21 -6.11
C ILE A 52 3.29 -11.19 -5.04
N LEU A 53 3.55 -9.95 -5.47
CA LEU A 53 3.81 -8.80 -4.60
C LEU A 53 2.62 -7.84 -4.64
N VAL A 54 1.99 -7.61 -3.48
CA VAL A 54 0.96 -6.57 -3.33
C VAL A 54 1.54 -5.42 -2.53
N ASN A 55 1.85 -4.31 -3.21
CA ASN A 55 2.29 -3.06 -2.60
C ASN A 55 1.06 -2.30 -2.08
N ASN A 56 0.66 -2.62 -0.85
CA ASN A 56 -0.52 -2.04 -0.19
C ASN A 56 -0.15 -1.09 0.95
N ALA A 57 1.11 -1.06 1.40
CA ALA A 57 1.54 -0.14 2.44
C ALA A 57 1.28 1.32 2.02
N GLY A 58 0.65 2.08 2.91
CA GLY A 58 0.33 3.48 2.63
C GLY A 58 -0.27 4.18 3.84
N ILE A 59 -0.12 5.49 3.85
CA ILE A 59 -0.74 6.42 4.78
C ILE A 59 -1.54 7.46 4.00
N TYR A 60 -2.59 7.96 4.60
CA TYR A 60 -3.47 8.99 4.03
C TYR A 60 -4.11 9.80 5.15
N GLY A 61 -4.66 10.93 4.81
CA GLY A 61 -5.37 11.83 5.71
C GLY A 61 -5.37 13.26 5.16
N PRO A 62 -6.41 14.05 5.48
CA PRO A 62 -6.50 15.44 5.07
C PRO A 62 -5.45 16.29 5.80
N GLN A 63 -4.92 17.30 5.09
CA GLN A 63 -4.02 18.31 5.64
C GLN A 63 -4.05 19.57 4.78
N ASP A 64 -4.05 20.72 5.43
CA ASP A 64 -3.93 22.00 4.74
C ASP A 64 -2.60 22.10 4.00
N PHE A 65 -2.64 22.52 2.74
CA PHE A 65 -1.44 22.57 1.88
C PHE A 65 -0.35 23.48 2.45
N TYR A 66 -0.73 24.64 3.01
CA TYR A 66 0.23 25.61 3.55
C TYR A 66 0.82 25.18 4.89
N ALA A 67 0.10 24.30 5.62
CA ALA A 67 0.56 23.75 6.89
C ALA A 67 1.31 22.41 6.74
N THR A 68 1.36 21.85 5.53
CA THR A 68 2.05 20.57 5.26
C THR A 68 3.55 20.83 5.08
N ASP A 69 4.33 20.48 6.09
CA ASP A 69 5.78 20.63 6.09
C ASP A 69 6.52 19.58 5.26
N ASP A 70 7.81 19.81 5.00
CA ASP A 70 8.65 18.91 4.22
C ASP A 70 8.79 17.54 4.88
N GLU A 71 8.77 17.45 6.21
CA GLU A 71 8.83 16.18 6.94
C GLU A 71 7.59 15.33 6.67
N THR A 72 6.42 15.93 6.61
CA THR A 72 5.18 15.26 6.22
C THR A 72 5.25 14.78 4.78
N TRP A 73 5.68 15.61 3.83
CA TRP A 73 5.88 15.21 2.44
C TRP A 73 6.83 14.03 2.33
N GLU A 74 7.97 14.07 3.01
CA GLU A 74 8.96 12.98 3.01
C GLU A 74 8.39 11.70 3.61
N ARG A 75 7.69 11.77 4.73
CA ARG A 75 7.03 10.62 5.35
C ARG A 75 6.04 9.93 4.41
N TYR A 76 5.21 10.72 3.69
CA TYR A 76 4.29 10.18 2.69
C TYR A 76 5.02 9.56 1.51
N TRP A 77 6.09 10.20 1.04
CA TRP A 77 6.92 9.69 -0.04
C TRP A 77 7.58 8.36 0.32
N GLN A 78 8.23 8.29 1.46
CA GLN A 78 8.91 7.08 1.93
C GLN A 78 7.92 5.92 2.12
N THR A 79 6.75 6.19 2.72
CA THR A 79 5.77 5.16 3.01
C THR A 79 5.03 4.70 1.75
N ASN A 80 4.50 5.63 0.96
CA ASN A 80 3.59 5.30 -0.15
C ASN A 80 4.34 4.96 -1.45
N VAL A 81 5.51 5.53 -1.67
CA VAL A 81 6.24 5.35 -2.94
C VAL A 81 7.48 4.48 -2.76
N MET A 82 8.39 4.88 -1.86
CA MET A 82 9.69 4.22 -1.73
C MET A 82 9.58 2.79 -1.19
N SER A 83 8.57 2.47 -0.39
CA SER A 83 8.28 1.09 0.01
C SER A 83 8.10 0.17 -1.21
N GLY A 84 7.25 0.57 -2.15
CA GLY A 84 6.99 -0.17 -3.39
C GLY A 84 8.20 -0.21 -4.33
N VAL A 85 8.98 0.88 -4.41
CA VAL A 85 10.24 0.92 -5.19
C VAL A 85 11.22 -0.10 -4.65
N ARG A 86 11.46 -0.10 -3.34
CA ARG A 86 12.44 -1.01 -2.70
C ARG A 86 12.03 -2.47 -2.84
N LEU A 87 10.77 -2.80 -2.56
CA LEU A 87 10.24 -4.17 -2.67
C LEU A 87 10.26 -4.65 -4.13
N SER A 88 9.80 -3.85 -5.07
CA SER A 88 9.80 -4.23 -6.47
C SER A 88 11.23 -4.44 -6.99
N ARG A 89 12.16 -3.55 -6.65
CA ARG A 89 13.59 -3.68 -7.01
C ARG A 89 14.21 -4.97 -6.51
N ALA A 90 13.84 -5.40 -5.30
CA ALA A 90 14.39 -6.61 -4.70
C ALA A 90 13.75 -7.90 -5.24
N LEU A 91 12.45 -7.91 -5.53
CA LEU A 91 11.69 -9.13 -5.80
C LEU A 91 11.48 -9.40 -7.31
N LEU A 92 11.41 -8.35 -8.14
CA LEU A 92 11.23 -8.51 -9.60
C LEU A 92 12.28 -9.39 -10.27
N PRO A 93 13.58 -9.31 -9.95
CA PRO A 93 14.59 -10.17 -10.61
C PRO A 93 14.28 -11.66 -10.47
N GLY A 94 13.87 -12.12 -9.29
CA GLY A 94 13.47 -13.50 -9.06
C GLY A 94 12.23 -13.92 -9.84
N MET A 95 11.25 -13.05 -9.98
CA MET A 95 10.04 -13.29 -10.79
C MET A 95 10.39 -13.39 -12.28
N VAL A 96 11.23 -12.49 -12.78
CA VAL A 96 11.71 -12.51 -14.20
C VAL A 96 12.49 -13.78 -14.47
N GLN A 97 13.38 -14.20 -13.58
CA GLN A 97 14.14 -15.44 -13.71
C GLN A 97 13.26 -16.69 -13.79
N LYS A 98 12.14 -16.71 -13.05
CA LYS A 98 11.15 -17.79 -13.09
C LYS A 98 10.25 -17.75 -14.34
N GLY A 99 10.24 -16.65 -15.09
CA GLY A 99 9.32 -16.43 -16.20
C GLY A 99 7.87 -16.20 -15.76
N TRP A 100 7.63 -15.91 -14.48
CA TRP A 100 6.30 -15.66 -13.95
C TRP A 100 6.33 -14.78 -12.68
N GLY A 101 5.41 -13.84 -12.59
CA GLY A 101 5.21 -13.01 -11.40
C GLY A 101 4.09 -11.99 -11.59
N ARG A 102 3.56 -11.53 -10.45
CA ARG A 102 2.50 -10.49 -10.42
C ARG A 102 2.86 -9.44 -9.39
N VAL A 103 2.94 -8.20 -9.84
CA VAL A 103 3.11 -7.05 -8.95
C VAL A 103 1.87 -6.18 -9.05
N VAL A 104 1.29 -5.85 -7.91
CA VAL A 104 0.10 -5.01 -7.80
C VAL A 104 0.41 -3.84 -6.89
N PHE A 105 0.15 -2.63 -7.34
CA PHE A 105 0.16 -1.43 -6.52
C PHE A 105 -1.28 -1.07 -6.16
N ILE A 106 -1.56 -0.97 -4.86
CA ILE A 106 -2.83 -0.43 -4.38
C ILE A 106 -2.67 1.10 -4.33
N SER A 107 -3.06 1.73 -5.43
CA SER A 107 -3.06 3.18 -5.55
C SER A 107 -4.35 3.77 -4.92
N SER A 108 -5.04 4.65 -5.62
CA SER A 108 -6.30 5.27 -5.22
C SER A 108 -6.93 5.97 -6.42
N GLU A 109 -8.23 6.16 -6.42
CA GLU A 109 -8.88 7.12 -7.33
C GLU A 109 -8.30 8.54 -7.19
N SER A 110 -7.81 8.89 -5.98
CA SER A 110 -7.09 10.13 -5.71
C SER A 110 -5.79 10.31 -6.50
N ALA A 111 -5.34 9.28 -7.23
CA ALA A 111 -4.25 9.42 -8.19
C ALA A 111 -4.66 10.16 -9.46
N CYS A 112 -5.95 10.17 -9.78
CA CYS A 112 -6.53 10.82 -10.95
C CYS A 112 -7.39 12.02 -10.57
N ASN A 113 -8.19 11.89 -9.50
CA ASN A 113 -9.03 12.95 -8.95
C ASN A 113 -8.48 13.36 -7.58
N ILE A 114 -7.46 14.21 -7.59
CA ILE A 114 -6.70 14.59 -6.39
C ILE A 114 -7.56 15.50 -5.50
N PRO A 115 -7.88 15.08 -4.25
CA PRO A 115 -8.60 15.95 -3.32
C PRO A 115 -7.76 17.17 -2.93
N ALA A 116 -8.40 18.34 -2.86
CA ALA A 116 -7.70 19.59 -2.54
C ALA A 116 -7.11 19.60 -1.11
N ASP A 117 -7.68 18.85 -0.20
CA ASP A 117 -7.23 18.69 1.18
C ASP A 117 -6.27 17.50 1.38
N MET A 118 -5.91 16.76 0.32
CA MET A 118 -4.98 15.63 0.35
C MET A 118 -3.99 15.64 -0.83
N ILE A 119 -3.47 16.82 -1.20
CA ILE A 119 -2.57 16.97 -2.35
C ILE A 119 -1.32 16.10 -2.20
N HIS A 120 -0.68 16.11 -1.05
CA HIS A 120 0.50 15.30 -0.73
C HIS A 120 0.24 13.79 -0.92
N TYR A 121 -0.93 13.31 -0.51
CA TYR A 121 -1.36 11.93 -0.73
C TYR A 121 -1.59 11.64 -2.22
N GLY A 122 -2.37 12.48 -2.90
CA GLY A 122 -2.68 12.32 -4.32
C GLY A 122 -1.41 12.27 -5.19
N VAL A 123 -0.41 13.12 -4.91
CA VAL A 123 0.89 13.09 -5.57
C VAL A 123 1.57 11.74 -5.41
N THR A 124 1.59 11.17 -4.21
CA THR A 124 2.20 9.84 -3.99
C THR A 124 1.45 8.73 -4.71
N LYS A 125 0.12 8.81 -4.80
CA LYS A 125 -0.71 7.81 -5.50
C LYS A 125 -0.57 7.91 -7.02
N THR A 126 -0.41 9.11 -7.56
CA THR A 126 -0.05 9.33 -8.97
C THR A 126 1.35 8.79 -9.28
N ALA A 127 2.32 9.01 -8.39
CA ALA A 127 3.66 8.45 -8.52
C ALA A 127 3.66 6.92 -8.57
N GLN A 128 2.80 6.25 -7.81
CA GLN A 128 2.63 4.79 -7.87
C GLN A 128 2.14 4.33 -9.26
N LEU A 129 1.21 5.07 -9.91
CA LEU A 129 0.77 4.74 -11.28
C LEU A 129 1.91 4.85 -12.28
N SER A 130 2.69 5.92 -12.18
CA SER A 130 3.87 6.13 -13.03
C SER A 130 4.91 5.03 -12.85
N LEU A 131 5.21 4.67 -11.59
CA LEU A 131 6.13 3.59 -11.24
C LEU A 131 5.65 2.25 -11.81
N ALA A 132 4.39 1.88 -11.56
CA ALA A 132 3.82 0.62 -12.04
C ALA A 132 3.89 0.52 -13.57
N ARG A 133 3.56 1.60 -14.29
CA ARG A 133 3.63 1.65 -15.75
C ARG A 133 5.07 1.52 -16.26
N GLY A 134 6.02 2.18 -15.60
CA GLY A 134 7.45 2.07 -15.93
C GLY A 134 7.96 0.65 -15.74
N LEU A 135 7.66 0.02 -14.59
CA LEU A 135 8.04 -1.36 -14.30
C LEU A 135 7.39 -2.36 -15.25
N ALA A 136 6.10 -2.16 -15.62
CA ALA A 136 5.43 -3.04 -16.59
C ALA A 136 6.13 -3.05 -17.95
N LYS A 137 6.60 -1.89 -18.43
CA LYS A 137 7.40 -1.79 -19.65
C LYS A 137 8.77 -2.43 -19.48
N PHE A 138 9.40 -2.25 -18.32
CA PHE A 138 10.74 -2.78 -18.03
C PHE A 138 10.78 -4.32 -18.04
N VAL A 139 9.71 -4.98 -17.55
CA VAL A 139 9.61 -6.44 -17.50
C VAL A 139 8.82 -7.05 -18.66
N ALA A 140 8.48 -6.27 -19.69
CA ALA A 140 7.68 -6.75 -20.81
C ALA A 140 8.33 -7.97 -21.49
N GLY A 141 7.51 -8.99 -21.81
CA GLY A 141 7.99 -10.25 -22.41
C GLY A 141 8.57 -11.27 -21.43
N SER A 142 8.74 -10.93 -20.15
CA SER A 142 9.33 -11.84 -19.14
C SER A 142 8.31 -12.80 -18.48
N GLY A 143 7.02 -12.71 -18.81
CA GLY A 143 5.95 -13.43 -18.10
C GLY A 143 5.50 -12.76 -16.79
N VAL A 144 6.14 -11.66 -16.40
CA VAL A 144 5.77 -10.85 -15.23
C VAL A 144 4.83 -9.73 -15.65
N THR A 145 3.80 -9.45 -14.83
CA THR A 145 2.92 -8.28 -15.03
C THR A 145 2.96 -7.35 -13.82
N VAL A 146 2.85 -6.06 -14.09
CA VAL A 146 2.77 -5.01 -13.06
C VAL A 146 1.53 -4.18 -13.33
N ASN A 147 0.64 -4.09 -12.34
CA ASN A 147 -0.64 -3.41 -12.47
C ASN A 147 -0.90 -2.51 -11.26
N SER A 148 -1.83 -1.58 -11.42
CA SER A 148 -2.36 -0.76 -10.32
C SER A 148 -3.85 -0.97 -10.17
N VAL A 149 -4.31 -1.01 -8.92
CA VAL A 149 -5.72 -0.96 -8.54
C VAL A 149 -5.96 0.43 -7.92
N LEU A 150 -7.04 1.07 -8.33
CA LEU A 150 -7.42 2.41 -7.88
C LEU A 150 -8.74 2.32 -7.11
N PRO A 151 -8.71 1.92 -5.84
CA PRO A 151 -9.93 1.90 -5.02
C PRO A 151 -10.45 3.32 -4.79
N GLY A 152 -11.76 3.45 -4.76
CA GLY A 152 -12.46 4.56 -4.15
C GLY A 152 -12.54 4.40 -2.62
N PRO A 153 -13.41 5.17 -1.93
CA PRO A 153 -13.63 5.03 -0.50
C PRO A 153 -13.97 3.58 -0.15
N THR A 154 -13.16 2.99 0.71
CA THR A 154 -13.27 1.58 1.08
C THR A 154 -13.49 1.46 2.57
N MET A 155 -14.50 0.67 2.96
CA MET A 155 -14.81 0.40 4.36
C MET A 155 -13.65 -0.35 5.02
N SER A 156 -12.86 0.39 5.78
CA SER A 156 -11.69 -0.12 6.52
C SER A 156 -11.58 0.57 7.87
N ASP A 157 -10.84 -0.03 8.80
CA ASP A 157 -10.58 0.59 10.11
C ASP A 157 -9.95 1.99 9.96
N GLY A 158 -9.05 2.18 9.00
CA GLY A 158 -8.41 3.47 8.73
C GLY A 158 -9.37 4.50 8.17
N PHE A 159 -10.30 4.11 7.29
CA PHE A 159 -11.34 5.01 6.79
C PHE A 159 -12.32 5.39 7.90
N ALA A 160 -12.72 4.43 8.73
CA ALA A 160 -13.59 4.70 9.88
C ALA A 160 -12.93 5.67 10.87
N GLU A 161 -11.65 5.54 11.14
CA GLU A 161 -10.91 6.45 12.01
C GLU A 161 -10.81 7.87 11.41
N MET A 162 -10.51 7.99 10.14
CA MET A 162 -10.42 9.28 9.43
C MET A 162 -11.77 10.00 9.41
N MET A 163 -12.89 9.28 9.34
CA MET A 163 -14.24 9.85 9.28
C MET A 163 -14.86 10.16 10.65
N LYS A 164 -14.21 9.87 11.77
CA LYS A 164 -14.78 10.08 13.11
C LYS A 164 -15.27 11.52 13.34
N ASP A 165 -14.41 12.49 13.06
CA ASP A 165 -14.75 13.90 13.26
C ASP A 165 -15.92 14.34 12.37
N GLU A 166 -15.98 13.82 11.14
CA GLU A 166 -17.05 14.15 10.21
C GLU A 166 -18.37 13.48 10.60
N ILE A 167 -18.32 12.26 11.11
CA ILE A 167 -19.48 11.55 11.69
C ILE A 167 -20.03 12.32 12.88
N GLU A 168 -19.16 12.79 13.78
CA GLU A 168 -19.55 13.57 14.95
C GLU A 168 -20.18 14.92 14.57
N LYS A 169 -19.62 15.62 13.57
CA LYS A 169 -20.13 16.92 13.10
C LYS A 169 -21.43 16.81 12.33
N THR A 170 -21.59 15.79 11.51
CA THR A 170 -22.72 15.71 10.55
C THR A 170 -23.82 14.75 10.97
N GLY A 171 -23.55 13.84 11.93
CA GLY A 171 -24.46 12.76 12.32
C GLY A 171 -24.71 11.72 11.23
N LYS A 172 -23.96 11.75 10.12
CA LYS A 172 -24.07 10.77 9.02
C LYS A 172 -23.40 9.48 9.40
N SER A 173 -23.90 8.35 8.88
CA SER A 173 -23.23 7.07 9.02
C SER A 173 -22.00 7.00 8.10
N LEU A 174 -21.06 6.12 8.45
CA LEU A 174 -19.86 5.85 7.64
C LEU A 174 -20.22 5.46 6.18
N GLU A 175 -21.29 4.68 5.99
CA GLU A 175 -21.80 4.29 4.67
C GLU A 175 -22.36 5.47 3.85
N GLN A 176 -22.89 6.49 4.53
CA GLN A 176 -23.39 7.70 3.87
C GLN A 176 -22.25 8.64 3.46
N LEU A 177 -21.12 8.59 4.18
CA LEU A 177 -19.91 9.36 3.88
C LEU A 177 -19.02 8.68 2.82
N ALA A 178 -19.20 7.39 2.60
CA ALA A 178 -18.45 6.61 1.59
C ALA A 178 -19.09 6.66 0.19
N LYS A 179 -20.22 7.33 0.04
CA LYS A 179 -20.94 7.52 -1.26
C LYS A 179 -20.62 8.87 -1.88
#